data_9b41ffbf711ac5c0e85074bc57fffffc
#
_entry.id   9b41ffbf711ac5c0e85074bc57fffffc
#
_cell.length_a   1.000
_cell.length_b   1.000
_cell.length_c   1.000
_cell.angle_alpha   90.00
_cell.angle_beta   90.00
_cell.angle_gamma   90.00
#
_symmetry.space_group_name_H-M   'P 1'
#
loop_
_entity.id
_entity.type
_entity.pdbx_description
1 polymer ?
#
loop_
_entity_poly.entity_id
_entity_poly.type
_entity_poly.pdbx_seq_one_letter_code
_entity_poly.pdbx_strand_id
1 'polypeptide(L)'
;AIRAFAENAGKQKAVGLFYFAGHGLQLSWRNFLVPVDAAPKTADDVPKQAVDIATLLQGLGWAANPMNIVILDACRDNPFESELKTGKGLSQMDAPIGTLLAYATAPGNTAADGTGRNGLYTENLLREMRKPDTRIEDVFKRVRLNVRRASQGQQIPWESTSLEDDFYFLPPAELKKLSQEELERQFAEERAAWEKTQQAVAAVKGSKS
;
A
#
# COMPACT_ATOMS: atom_id res chain seq x y z
N ALA A 1 -6.84 -9.04 -10.73
CA ALA A 1 -6.63 -8.88 -9.28
C ALA A 1 -6.50 -7.39 -8.92
N ILE A 2 -5.50 -6.64 -9.45
CA ILE A 2 -5.21 -5.23 -9.10
C ILE A 2 -6.43 -4.32 -9.31
N ARG A 3 -7.06 -4.39 -10.48
CA ARG A 3 -8.25 -3.58 -10.78
C ARG A 3 -9.40 -3.84 -9.79
N ALA A 4 -9.67 -5.10 -9.51
CA ALA A 4 -10.72 -5.47 -8.55
C ALA A 4 -10.39 -5.00 -7.12
N PHE A 5 -9.10 -5.01 -6.73
CA PHE A 5 -8.65 -4.47 -5.45
C PHE A 5 -8.90 -2.95 -5.38
N ALA A 6 -8.48 -2.20 -6.39
CA ALA A 6 -8.68 -0.75 -6.45
C ALA A 6 -10.17 -0.37 -6.43
N GLU A 7 -11.00 -1.02 -7.27
CA GLU A 7 -12.44 -0.81 -7.30
C GLU A 7 -13.11 -1.10 -5.94
N ASN A 8 -12.66 -2.16 -5.25
CA ASN A 8 -13.19 -2.50 -3.94
C ASN A 8 -12.79 -1.48 -2.86
N ALA A 9 -11.53 -1.05 -2.85
CA ALA A 9 -11.06 0.00 -1.95
C ALA A 9 -11.85 1.30 -2.13
N GLY A 10 -12.12 1.70 -3.38
CA GLY A 10 -12.92 2.89 -3.69
C GLY A 10 -14.38 2.76 -3.24
N LYS A 11 -15.03 1.61 -3.55
CA LYS A 11 -16.43 1.36 -3.14
C LYS A 11 -16.62 1.40 -1.62
N GLN A 12 -15.64 0.89 -0.87
CA GLN A 12 -15.69 0.83 0.59
C GLN A 12 -15.14 2.08 1.25
N LYS A 13 -14.62 3.05 0.48
CA LYS A 13 -13.89 4.21 1.00
C LYS A 13 -12.81 3.80 2.02
N ALA A 14 -12.14 2.69 1.74
CA ALA A 14 -11.16 2.10 2.63
C ALA A 14 -9.74 2.55 2.28
N VAL A 15 -8.84 2.51 3.27
CA VAL A 15 -7.41 2.62 3.01
C VAL A 15 -6.94 1.38 2.24
N GLY A 16 -6.35 1.60 1.06
CA GLY A 16 -5.78 0.53 0.25
C GLY A 16 -4.34 0.23 0.69
N LEU A 17 -4.04 -1.03 1.07
CA LEU A 17 -2.67 -1.46 1.31
C LEU A 17 -2.28 -2.54 0.32
N PHE A 18 -1.27 -2.26 -0.49
CA PHE A 18 -0.64 -3.20 -1.40
C PHE A 18 0.79 -3.50 -0.93
N TYR A 19 1.08 -4.77 -0.70
CA TYR A 19 2.41 -5.25 -0.36
C TYR A 19 2.87 -6.29 -1.37
N PHE A 20 4.10 -6.13 -1.85
CA PHE A 20 4.74 -7.09 -2.73
C PHE A 20 6.15 -7.41 -2.23
N ALA A 21 6.45 -8.70 -2.10
CA ALA A 21 7.81 -9.21 -1.88
C ALA A 21 8.16 -10.16 -3.02
N GLY A 22 9.29 -9.93 -3.69
CA GLY A 22 9.69 -10.74 -4.83
C GLY A 22 10.66 -10.03 -5.76
N HIS A 23 10.70 -10.45 -7.01
CA HIS A 23 11.57 -9.85 -8.01
C HIS A 23 10.89 -8.65 -8.68
N GLY A 24 11.63 -7.54 -8.73
CA GLY A 24 11.27 -6.37 -9.50
C GLY A 24 12.35 -6.05 -10.52
N LEU A 25 11.96 -5.57 -11.67
CA LEU A 25 12.90 -5.15 -12.71
C LEU A 25 12.48 -3.85 -13.35
N GLN A 26 13.47 -3.13 -13.88
CA GLN A 26 13.28 -1.92 -14.67
C GLN A 26 13.55 -2.21 -16.13
N LEU A 27 12.61 -1.81 -16.99
CA LEU A 27 12.79 -1.85 -18.45
C LEU A 27 12.32 -0.52 -19.02
N SER A 28 13.19 0.18 -19.75
CA SER A 28 12.88 1.48 -20.38
C SER A 28 12.24 2.48 -19.40
N TRP A 29 12.82 2.64 -18.21
CA TRP A 29 12.36 3.50 -17.11
C TRP A 29 11.01 3.12 -16.49
N ARG A 30 10.43 2.00 -16.90
CA ARG A 30 9.22 1.43 -16.29
C ARG A 30 9.59 0.32 -15.32
N ASN A 31 8.87 0.28 -14.21
CA ASN A 31 9.07 -0.71 -13.15
C ASN A 31 8.05 -1.84 -13.25
N PHE A 32 8.53 -3.07 -13.18
CA PHE A 32 7.71 -4.27 -13.30
C PHE A 32 7.92 -5.19 -12.09
N LEU A 33 6.83 -5.75 -11.59
CA LEU A 33 6.82 -6.80 -10.58
C LEU A 33 6.68 -8.14 -11.30
N VAL A 34 7.55 -9.09 -10.98
CA VAL A 34 7.59 -10.41 -11.63
C VAL A 34 6.74 -11.39 -10.83
N PRO A 35 5.60 -11.88 -11.35
CA PRO A 35 4.82 -12.94 -10.72
C PRO A 35 5.62 -14.26 -10.63
N VAL A 36 5.21 -15.13 -9.70
CA VAL A 36 5.91 -16.42 -9.45
C VAL A 36 5.88 -17.39 -10.62
N ASP A 37 4.93 -17.25 -11.52
CA ASP A 37 4.74 -18.04 -12.73
C ASP A 37 5.31 -17.38 -14.00
N ALA A 38 5.87 -16.17 -13.88
CA ALA A 38 6.49 -15.47 -14.99
C ALA A 38 7.94 -15.95 -15.22
N ALA A 39 8.30 -16.14 -16.47
CA ALA A 39 9.65 -16.50 -16.91
C ALA A 39 10.01 -15.74 -18.21
N PRO A 40 10.10 -14.40 -18.18
CA PRO A 40 10.43 -13.61 -19.37
C PRO A 40 11.86 -13.93 -19.83
N LYS A 41 12.02 -14.24 -21.11
CA LYS A 41 13.32 -14.55 -21.73
C LYS A 41 13.86 -13.37 -22.54
N THR A 42 12.99 -12.48 -22.96
CA THR A 42 13.33 -11.31 -23.76
C THR A 42 12.71 -10.05 -23.17
N ALA A 43 13.21 -8.89 -23.56
CA ALA A 43 12.63 -7.60 -23.16
C ALA A 43 11.15 -7.49 -23.55
N ASP A 44 10.76 -8.05 -24.69
CA ASP A 44 9.38 -8.04 -25.18
C ASP A 44 8.42 -8.92 -24.38
N ASP A 45 8.95 -9.87 -23.62
CA ASP A 45 8.17 -10.75 -22.74
C ASP A 45 7.79 -10.05 -21.43
N VAL A 46 8.61 -9.11 -20.96
CA VAL A 46 8.41 -8.43 -19.67
C VAL A 46 7.04 -7.78 -19.58
N PRO A 47 6.58 -6.91 -20.50
CA PRO A 47 5.27 -6.29 -20.41
C PRO A 47 4.10 -7.28 -20.53
N LYS A 48 4.34 -8.48 -21.06
CA LYS A 48 3.32 -9.52 -21.23
C LYS A 48 3.15 -10.41 -20.00
N GLN A 49 4.24 -10.61 -19.25
CA GLN A 49 4.29 -11.57 -18.14
C GLN A 49 4.44 -10.91 -16.77
N ALA A 50 4.91 -9.66 -16.71
CA ALA A 50 5.11 -8.94 -15.46
C ALA A 50 4.07 -7.81 -15.29
N VAL A 51 3.89 -7.38 -14.04
CA VAL A 51 2.94 -6.33 -13.67
C VAL A 51 3.64 -4.98 -13.68
N ASP A 52 3.20 -4.08 -14.53
CA ASP A 52 3.67 -2.69 -14.52
C ASP A 52 3.13 -1.96 -13.29
N ILE A 53 4.02 -1.43 -12.46
CA ILE A 53 3.67 -0.68 -11.25
C ILE A 53 2.88 0.59 -11.59
N ALA A 54 3.16 1.23 -12.72
CA ALA A 54 2.41 2.41 -13.14
C ALA A 54 0.91 2.08 -13.33
N THR A 55 0.57 0.90 -13.83
CA THR A 55 -0.82 0.45 -13.96
C THR A 55 -1.48 0.25 -12.59
N LEU A 56 -0.74 -0.27 -11.60
CA LEU A 56 -1.24 -0.37 -10.21
C LEU A 56 -1.52 1.03 -9.64
N LEU A 57 -0.54 1.93 -9.69
CA LEU A 57 -0.67 3.28 -9.14
C LEU A 57 -1.79 4.08 -9.81
N GLN A 58 -1.93 3.96 -11.12
CA GLN A 58 -3.01 4.59 -11.87
C GLN A 58 -4.39 4.03 -11.43
N GLY A 59 -4.49 2.71 -11.27
CA GLY A 59 -5.72 2.08 -10.78
C GLY A 59 -6.12 2.55 -9.39
N LEU A 60 -5.16 2.69 -8.48
CA LEU A 60 -5.38 3.22 -7.14
C LEU A 60 -5.77 4.71 -7.17
N GLY A 61 -5.14 5.52 -8.01
CA GLY A 61 -5.51 6.92 -8.18
C GLY A 61 -6.94 7.13 -8.70
N TRP A 62 -7.46 6.22 -9.53
CA TRP A 62 -8.85 6.27 -10.02
C TRP A 62 -9.87 5.72 -9.02
N ALA A 63 -9.44 4.95 -8.05
CA ALA A 63 -10.34 4.34 -7.06
C ALA A 63 -11.03 5.37 -6.16
N ALA A 64 -10.48 6.60 -6.07
CA ALA A 64 -10.99 7.69 -5.22
C ALA A 64 -11.22 7.27 -3.75
N ASN A 65 -10.40 6.33 -3.26
CA ASN A 65 -10.35 5.97 -1.86
C ASN A 65 -9.48 6.97 -1.08
N PRO A 66 -9.64 7.09 0.24
CA PRO A 66 -9.01 8.17 1.01
C PRO A 66 -7.49 8.09 1.03
N MET A 67 -6.93 6.88 0.97
CA MET A 67 -5.48 6.71 1.11
C MET A 67 -5.01 5.39 0.50
N ASN A 68 -3.80 5.40 -0.05
CA ASN A 68 -3.13 4.20 -0.55
C ASN A 68 -1.72 4.07 0.05
N ILE A 69 -1.37 2.86 0.46
CA ILE A 69 -0.05 2.48 0.96
C ILE A 69 0.47 1.37 0.06
N VAL A 70 1.55 1.65 -0.67
CA VAL A 70 2.18 0.68 -1.58
C VAL A 70 3.57 0.38 -1.08
N ILE A 71 3.84 -0.87 -0.76
CA ILE A 71 5.10 -1.33 -0.17
C ILE A 71 5.73 -2.36 -1.11
N LEU A 72 6.92 -2.06 -1.60
CA LEU A 72 7.66 -2.87 -2.56
C LEU A 72 8.95 -3.40 -1.93
N ASP A 73 8.88 -4.60 -1.36
CA ASP A 73 10.05 -5.38 -0.92
C ASP A 73 10.52 -6.26 -2.09
N ALA A 74 10.92 -5.57 -3.16
CA ALA A 74 11.41 -6.22 -4.37
C ALA A 74 12.92 -6.25 -4.35
N CYS A 75 13.50 -7.46 -4.30
CA CYS A 75 14.91 -7.67 -4.59
C CYS A 75 15.22 -7.21 -6.00
N ARG A 76 16.34 -6.52 -6.15
CA ARG A 76 16.68 -5.83 -7.39
C ARG A 76 17.71 -6.57 -8.23
N ASP A 77 17.95 -7.81 -7.90
CA ASP A 77 18.67 -8.68 -8.78
C ASP A 77 17.73 -9.04 -9.92
N ASN A 78 17.96 -8.38 -11.05
CA ASN A 78 17.27 -8.76 -12.26
C ASN A 78 17.79 -10.15 -12.66
N PRO A 79 17.02 -11.22 -12.49
CA PRO A 79 17.46 -12.56 -12.87
C PRO A 79 17.71 -12.68 -14.39
N PHE A 80 17.36 -11.65 -15.16
CA PHE A 80 17.50 -11.55 -16.60
C PHE A 80 18.53 -10.49 -17.01
N GLU A 81 19.38 -10.00 -16.11
CA GLU A 81 20.33 -8.89 -16.37
C GLU A 81 21.25 -9.17 -17.56
N SER A 82 21.70 -10.43 -17.70
CA SER A 82 22.56 -10.86 -18.82
C SER A 82 21.88 -10.76 -20.18
N GLU A 83 20.54 -10.89 -20.22
CA GLU A 83 19.75 -10.95 -21.45
C GLU A 83 19.05 -9.62 -21.76
N LEU A 84 18.69 -8.86 -20.74
CA LEU A 84 17.80 -7.71 -20.89
C LEU A 84 18.48 -6.35 -20.86
N LYS A 85 19.78 -6.21 -20.63
CA LYS A 85 20.52 -4.94 -20.53
C LYS A 85 19.72 -3.86 -19.75
N THR A 86 19.06 -4.25 -18.68
CA THR A 86 18.22 -3.36 -17.87
C THR A 86 19.06 -2.73 -16.76
N GLY A 87 18.65 -1.54 -16.31
CA GLY A 87 19.28 -0.92 -15.13
C GLY A 87 19.06 -1.76 -13.87
N LYS A 88 20.00 -1.67 -12.92
CA LYS A 88 19.84 -2.34 -11.62
C LYS A 88 18.67 -1.71 -10.84
N GLY A 89 17.80 -2.56 -10.34
CA GLY A 89 16.74 -2.16 -9.43
C GLY A 89 15.52 -1.49 -10.06
N LEU A 90 14.61 -1.03 -9.20
CA LEU A 90 13.47 -0.22 -9.61
C LEU A 90 13.90 1.26 -9.74
N SER A 91 13.40 1.97 -10.74
CA SER A 91 13.56 3.42 -10.82
C SER A 91 12.67 4.11 -9.78
N GLN A 92 13.07 5.30 -9.38
CA GLN A 92 12.24 6.15 -8.54
C GLN A 92 10.94 6.47 -9.27
N MET A 93 9.83 6.46 -8.52
CA MET A 93 8.52 6.90 -8.97
C MET A 93 7.96 7.88 -7.94
N ASP A 94 7.24 8.88 -8.42
CA ASP A 94 6.51 9.78 -7.55
C ASP A 94 5.21 9.11 -7.08
N ALA A 95 4.87 9.34 -5.82
CA ALA A 95 3.61 8.87 -5.26
C ALA A 95 2.44 9.71 -5.82
N PRO A 96 1.38 9.08 -6.37
CA PRO A 96 0.13 9.78 -6.66
C PRO A 96 -0.45 10.44 -5.41
N ILE A 97 -1.35 11.43 -5.59
CA ILE A 97 -2.04 12.10 -4.49
C ILE A 97 -2.68 11.07 -3.55
N GLY A 98 -2.56 11.28 -2.24
CA GLY A 98 -3.09 10.38 -1.22
C GLY A 98 -2.36 9.02 -1.14
N THR A 99 -1.15 8.91 -1.66
CA THR A 99 -0.39 7.65 -1.69
C THR A 99 0.95 7.77 -0.96
N LEU A 100 1.29 6.72 -0.20
CA LEU A 100 2.65 6.46 0.27
C LEU A 100 3.21 5.28 -0.52
N LEU A 101 4.35 5.48 -1.18
CA LEU A 101 5.07 4.48 -1.96
C LEU A 101 6.42 4.20 -1.31
N ALA A 102 6.57 3.01 -0.74
CA ALA A 102 7.76 2.61 0.01
C ALA A 102 8.53 1.50 -0.71
N TYR A 103 9.85 1.61 -0.69
CA TYR A 103 10.77 0.66 -1.31
C TYR A 103 11.74 0.10 -0.25
N ALA A 104 12.04 -1.18 -0.34
CA ALA A 104 13.00 -1.83 0.55
C ALA A 104 14.41 -1.26 0.47
N THR A 105 14.75 -0.61 -0.64
CA THR A 105 16.08 0.01 -0.83
C THR A 105 15.98 1.21 -1.79
N ALA A 106 16.98 2.09 -1.74
CA ALA A 106 17.09 3.26 -2.63
C ALA A 106 17.21 2.84 -4.11
N PRO A 107 16.79 3.68 -5.06
CA PRO A 107 16.95 3.42 -6.49
C PRO A 107 18.38 2.98 -6.86
N GLY A 108 18.51 1.93 -7.66
CA GLY A 108 19.82 1.41 -8.11
C GLY A 108 20.55 0.48 -7.14
N ASN A 109 20.02 0.22 -5.94
CA ASN A 109 20.65 -0.67 -4.95
C ASN A 109 19.89 -2.01 -4.83
N THR A 110 20.55 -3.03 -4.29
CA THR A 110 19.96 -4.36 -3.99
C THR A 110 19.43 -4.41 -2.56
N ALA A 111 18.37 -5.18 -2.36
CA ALA A 111 17.86 -5.53 -1.02
C ALA A 111 18.49 -6.84 -0.57
N ALA A 112 18.83 -6.95 0.72
CA ALA A 112 19.34 -8.18 1.30
C ALA A 112 18.17 -9.11 1.68
N ASP A 113 18.29 -10.39 1.34
CA ASP A 113 17.30 -11.42 1.68
C ASP A 113 17.20 -11.70 3.19
N GLY A 114 18.15 -11.19 3.99
CA GLY A 114 18.20 -11.45 5.43
C GLY A 114 18.60 -12.90 5.75
N THR A 115 18.72 -13.20 7.06
CA THR A 115 19.05 -14.55 7.55
C THR A 115 17.84 -15.24 8.19
N GLY A 116 16.68 -14.57 8.24
CA GLY A 116 15.46 -15.02 8.90
C GLY A 116 14.38 -15.51 7.93
N ARG A 117 13.16 -15.60 8.44
CA ARG A 117 11.97 -15.98 7.63
C ARG A 117 11.53 -14.88 6.65
N ASN A 118 11.92 -13.64 6.91
CA ASN A 118 11.60 -12.48 6.09
C ASN A 118 12.90 -11.79 5.67
N GLY A 119 12.86 -11.04 4.59
CA GLY A 119 13.94 -10.13 4.22
C GLY A 119 14.17 -9.06 5.29
N LEU A 120 15.37 -8.50 5.32
CA LEU A 120 15.78 -7.52 6.34
C LEU A 120 14.82 -6.34 6.46
N TYR A 121 14.30 -5.85 5.32
CA TYR A 121 13.33 -4.75 5.29
C TYR A 121 12.00 -5.16 5.93
N THR A 122 11.40 -6.24 5.48
CA THR A 122 10.12 -6.73 5.98
C THR A 122 10.16 -7.06 7.47
N GLU A 123 11.24 -7.66 7.97
CA GLU A 123 11.40 -7.92 9.41
C GLU A 123 11.34 -6.63 10.22
N ASN A 124 12.05 -5.60 9.80
CA ASN A 124 12.04 -4.30 10.46
C ASN A 124 10.69 -3.59 10.31
N LEU A 125 10.04 -3.68 9.15
CA LEU A 125 8.72 -3.12 8.91
C LEU A 125 7.69 -3.72 9.87
N LEU A 126 7.60 -5.03 9.96
CA LEU A 126 6.68 -5.73 10.86
C LEU A 126 6.89 -5.36 12.33
N ARG A 127 8.14 -5.13 12.73
CA ARG A 127 8.46 -4.69 14.09
C ARG A 127 7.97 -3.27 14.36
N GLU A 128 8.20 -2.34 13.44
CA GLU A 128 7.82 -0.94 13.61
C GLU A 128 6.29 -0.72 13.48
N MET A 129 5.60 -1.46 12.59
CA MET A 129 4.14 -1.43 12.45
C MET A 129 3.39 -1.84 13.72
N ARG A 130 4.02 -2.66 14.59
CA ARG A 130 3.42 -3.10 15.85
C ARG A 130 3.55 -2.10 16.99
N LYS A 131 4.24 -1.00 16.78
CA LYS A 131 4.36 0.06 17.78
C LYS A 131 3.10 0.90 17.79
N PRO A 132 2.39 1.02 18.92
CA PRO A 132 1.25 1.89 19.02
C PRO A 132 1.65 3.36 18.88
N ASP A 133 0.68 4.21 18.59
CA ASP A 133 0.80 5.66 18.59
C ASP A 133 1.91 6.20 17.67
N THR A 134 2.23 5.43 16.61
CA THR A 134 3.30 5.80 15.68
C THR A 134 2.71 6.10 14.32
N ARG A 135 2.89 7.35 13.85
CA ARG A 135 2.47 7.78 12.51
C ARG A 135 3.22 7.00 11.44
N ILE A 136 2.57 6.77 10.31
CA ILE A 136 3.14 5.97 9.22
C ILE A 136 4.51 6.50 8.75
N GLU A 137 4.70 7.82 8.66
CA GLU A 137 5.97 8.43 8.27
C GLU A 137 7.07 8.09 9.28
N ASP A 138 6.76 8.10 10.58
CA ASP A 138 7.72 7.73 11.62
C ASP A 138 8.02 6.22 11.61
N VAL A 139 7.04 5.38 11.27
CA VAL A 139 7.28 3.95 11.04
C VAL A 139 8.33 3.77 9.95
N PHE A 140 8.14 4.33 8.77
CA PHE A 140 9.08 4.18 7.64
C PHE A 140 10.44 4.83 7.92
N LYS A 141 10.48 5.97 8.57
CA LYS A 141 11.73 6.60 9.02
C LYS A 141 12.54 5.71 9.97
N ARG A 142 11.87 5.05 10.93
CA ARG A 142 12.52 4.09 11.85
C ARG A 142 12.97 2.82 11.12
N VAL A 143 12.14 2.29 10.20
CA VAL A 143 12.51 1.17 9.33
C VAL A 143 13.78 1.48 8.56
N ARG A 144 13.85 2.64 7.90
CA ARG A 144 15.04 3.10 7.17
C ARG A 144 16.29 3.12 8.07
N LEU A 145 16.18 3.72 9.25
CA LEU A 145 17.29 3.80 10.19
C LEU A 145 17.78 2.41 10.63
N ASN A 146 16.85 1.52 10.96
CA ASN A 146 17.16 0.17 11.45
C ASN A 146 17.77 -0.70 10.36
N VAL A 147 17.19 -0.69 9.15
CA VAL A 147 17.72 -1.42 7.99
C VAL A 147 19.12 -0.91 7.62
N ARG A 148 19.30 0.42 7.54
CA ARG A 148 20.60 1.01 7.26
C ARG A 148 21.66 0.58 8.27
N ARG A 149 21.34 0.56 9.57
CA ARG A 149 22.25 0.12 10.63
C ARG A 149 22.56 -1.38 10.51
N ALA A 150 21.55 -2.21 10.36
CA ALA A 150 21.72 -3.65 10.28
C ALA A 150 22.48 -4.10 9.02
N SER A 151 22.32 -3.39 7.90
CA SER A 151 23.02 -3.65 6.65
C SER A 151 24.38 -2.94 6.55
N GLN A 152 24.86 -2.25 7.62
CA GLN A 152 26.07 -1.45 7.59
C GLN A 152 26.09 -0.40 6.46
N GLY A 153 24.91 0.14 6.13
CA GLY A 153 24.74 1.15 5.10
C GLY A 153 24.54 0.60 3.68
N GLN A 154 24.58 -0.71 3.48
CA GLN A 154 24.42 -1.33 2.15
C GLN A 154 22.98 -1.26 1.63
N GLN A 155 22.00 -1.28 2.53
CA GLN A 155 20.58 -1.17 2.19
C GLN A 155 19.97 0.05 2.88
N ILE A 156 19.40 0.95 2.10
CA ILE A 156 18.76 2.18 2.60
C ILE A 156 17.34 2.23 2.02
N PRO A 157 16.31 1.89 2.79
CA PRO A 157 14.92 2.04 2.37
C PRO A 157 14.58 3.47 1.96
N TRP A 158 13.68 3.59 1.00
CA TRP A 158 13.25 4.86 0.45
C TRP A 158 11.73 4.94 0.41
N GLU A 159 11.18 6.13 0.59
CA GLU A 159 9.75 6.37 0.37
C GLU A 159 9.52 7.69 -0.36
N SER A 160 8.41 7.72 -1.11
CA SER A 160 7.76 8.91 -1.64
C SER A 160 6.35 8.98 -1.06
N THR A 161 5.94 10.12 -0.52
CA THR A 161 4.63 10.28 0.11
C THR A 161 3.97 11.57 -0.33
N SER A 162 2.67 11.49 -0.56
CA SER A 162 1.75 12.59 -0.82
C SER A 162 0.50 12.46 0.04
N LEU A 163 0.65 11.84 1.24
CA LEU A 163 -0.45 11.72 2.19
C LEU A 163 -0.83 13.09 2.74
N GLU A 164 -2.12 13.34 2.86
CA GLU A 164 -2.68 14.58 3.43
C GLU A 164 -3.18 14.34 4.86
N ASP A 165 -3.55 13.09 5.18
CA ASP A 165 -4.05 12.68 6.49
C ASP A 165 -3.08 11.77 7.24
N ASP A 166 -3.13 11.81 8.57
CA ASP A 166 -2.38 10.92 9.43
C ASP A 166 -2.88 9.48 9.32
N PHE A 167 -1.95 8.53 9.27
CA PHE A 167 -2.27 7.11 9.33
C PHE A 167 -1.46 6.41 10.43
N TYR A 168 -2.11 5.49 11.13
CA TYR A 168 -1.53 4.67 12.18
C TYR A 168 -1.88 3.21 11.94
N PHE A 169 -0.89 2.30 11.92
CA PHE A 169 -1.17 0.86 11.91
C PHE A 169 -1.85 0.40 13.21
N LEU A 170 -1.43 0.99 14.33
CA LEU A 170 -2.04 0.84 15.65
C LEU A 170 -2.31 2.24 16.21
N PRO A 171 -3.52 2.78 15.99
CA PRO A 171 -3.84 4.15 16.39
C PRO A 171 -3.83 4.35 17.91
N PRO A 172 -3.59 5.59 18.38
CA PRO A 172 -3.74 5.98 19.77
C PRO A 172 -5.10 5.59 20.35
N ALA A 173 -5.13 5.34 21.66
CA ALA A 173 -6.36 4.96 22.35
C ALA A 173 -7.45 6.02 22.23
N GLU A 174 -7.06 7.30 22.24
CA GLU A 174 -7.95 8.44 22.07
C GLU A 174 -8.62 8.44 20.68
N LEU A 175 -7.87 8.18 19.61
CA LEU A 175 -8.42 8.09 18.25
C LEU A 175 -9.37 6.92 18.10
N LYS A 176 -9.05 5.77 18.73
CA LYS A 176 -9.97 4.61 18.75
C LYS A 176 -11.29 4.94 19.44
N LYS A 177 -11.22 5.66 20.55
CA LYS A 177 -12.39 6.07 21.31
C LYS A 177 -13.25 7.04 20.52
N LEU A 178 -12.65 8.08 19.91
CA LEU A 178 -13.33 9.04 19.05
C LEU A 178 -14.00 8.36 17.84
N SER A 179 -13.31 7.44 17.18
CA SER A 179 -13.88 6.69 16.05
C SER A 179 -15.06 5.82 16.48
N GLN A 180 -15.04 5.24 17.67
CA GLN A 180 -16.14 4.46 18.19
C GLN A 180 -17.33 5.33 18.56
N GLU A 181 -17.12 6.46 19.21
CA GLU A 181 -18.15 7.44 19.55
C GLU A 181 -18.82 8.02 18.30
N GLU A 182 -18.03 8.30 17.25
CA GLU A 182 -18.56 8.78 15.99
C GLU A 182 -19.41 7.72 15.28
N LEU A 183 -18.98 6.48 15.27
CA LEU A 183 -19.71 5.35 14.71
C LEU A 183 -21.04 5.12 15.46
N GLU A 184 -21.02 5.17 16.78
CA GLU A 184 -22.22 5.08 17.63
C GLU A 184 -23.21 6.22 17.35
N ARG A 185 -22.69 7.44 17.14
CA ARG A 185 -23.51 8.59 16.75
C ARG A 185 -24.17 8.39 15.39
N GLN A 186 -23.43 7.95 14.37
CA GLN A 186 -23.95 7.66 13.04
C GLN A 186 -25.05 6.59 13.09
N PHE A 187 -24.83 5.51 13.82
CA PHE A 187 -25.86 4.46 14.02
C PHE A 187 -27.10 4.97 14.72
N ALA A 188 -26.95 5.89 15.69
CA ALA A 188 -28.09 6.51 16.36
C ALA A 188 -28.90 7.41 15.41
N GLU A 189 -28.22 8.19 14.57
CA GLU A 189 -28.85 9.05 13.57
C GLU A 189 -29.58 8.23 12.50
N GLU A 190 -28.98 7.18 11.98
CA GLU A 190 -29.61 6.27 11.02
C GLU A 190 -30.85 5.59 11.61
N ARG A 191 -30.77 5.12 12.86
CA ARG A 191 -31.90 4.51 13.57
C ARG A 191 -33.06 5.49 13.72
N ALA A 192 -32.75 6.73 14.13
CA ALA A 192 -33.78 7.76 14.28
C ALA A 192 -34.44 8.14 12.93
N ALA A 193 -33.66 8.18 11.85
CA ALA A 193 -34.18 8.41 10.50
C ALA A 193 -35.10 7.28 10.05
N TRP A 194 -34.72 6.03 10.32
CA TRP A 194 -35.51 4.84 10.01
C TRP A 194 -36.83 4.82 10.79
N GLU A 195 -36.81 5.12 12.09
CA GLU A 195 -38.01 5.20 12.93
C GLU A 195 -39.00 6.25 12.43
N LYS A 196 -38.52 7.47 12.07
CA LYS A 196 -39.33 8.50 11.44
C LYS A 196 -39.99 8.04 10.14
N THR A 197 -39.24 7.31 9.32
CA THR A 197 -39.76 6.76 8.07
C THR A 197 -40.85 5.72 8.33
N GLN A 198 -40.68 4.85 9.32
CA GLN A 198 -41.68 3.86 9.70
C GLN A 198 -42.97 4.52 10.24
N GLN A 199 -42.85 5.55 11.06
CA GLN A 199 -43.99 6.32 11.56
C GLN A 199 -44.77 7.01 10.43
N ALA A 200 -44.05 7.60 9.45
CA ALA A 200 -44.67 8.24 8.30
C ALA A 200 -45.45 7.22 7.43
N VAL A 201 -44.87 6.03 7.22
CA VAL A 201 -45.53 4.95 6.49
C VAL A 201 -46.78 4.42 7.22
N ALA A 202 -46.70 4.30 8.54
CA ALA A 202 -47.84 3.89 9.37
C ALA A 202 -49.00 4.93 9.33
N ALA A 203 -48.65 6.21 9.40
CA ALA A 203 -49.66 7.30 9.31
C ALA A 203 -50.38 7.32 7.97
N VAL A 204 -49.66 7.07 6.85
CA VAL A 204 -50.30 6.98 5.51
C VAL A 204 -51.19 5.76 5.38
N LYS A 205 -50.86 4.64 5.99
CA LYS A 205 -51.68 3.42 5.99
C LYS A 205 -52.96 3.60 6.86
N GLY A 206 -52.85 4.30 7.99
CA GLY A 206 -53.97 4.54 8.88
C GLY A 206 -54.98 5.59 8.35
N SER A 207 -54.60 6.44 7.40
CA SER A 207 -55.49 7.44 6.79
C SER A 207 -56.34 6.92 5.61
N LYS A 208 -56.12 5.68 5.20
CA LYS A 208 -56.86 5.00 4.09
C LYS A 208 -57.90 3.99 4.56
N SER A 209 -58.15 3.90 5.85
CA SER A 209 -59.21 3.11 6.46
C SER A 209 -60.30 4.05 6.96
#